data_816242b8c88e0d88572f28c9d73a35fb
#
_entry.id   816242b8c88e0d88572f28c9d73a35fb
#
_cell.length_a   1.000
_cell.length_b   1.000
_cell.length_c   1.000
_cell.angle_alpha   90.00
_cell.angle_beta   90.00
_cell.angle_gamma   90.00
#
_symmetry.space_group_name_H-M   'P 1'
#
loop_
_entity.id
_entity.type
_entity.pdbx_description
1 polymer ?
#
loop_
_entity_poly.entity_id
_entity_poly.type
_entity_poly.pdbx_seq_one_letter_code
_entity_poly.pdbx_strand_id
1 'polypeptide(L)'
;MERISLHLKEFVEKLNEELSNHPECLPGMRVIILRPELKYSYEICDPTRDPTKPGSLQERMKADRVFKEVVAKVNEQYELIRV
;
A
#
# COMPACT_ATOMS: atom_id res chain seq x y z
N MET A 1 13.52 -17.56 -6.88
CA MET A 1 13.40 -17.55 -5.42
C MET A 1 11.93 -17.65 -5.02
N GLU A 2 11.60 -18.55 -4.11
CA GLU A 2 10.22 -18.69 -3.66
C GLU A 2 9.81 -17.51 -2.79
N ARG A 3 8.60 -17.03 -3.03
CA ARG A 3 8.04 -15.96 -2.22
C ARG A 3 7.40 -16.54 -0.96
N ILE A 4 7.45 -15.79 0.13
CA ILE A 4 6.81 -16.17 1.38
C ILE A 4 5.33 -15.84 1.28
N SER A 5 4.45 -16.82 1.56
CA SER A 5 3.01 -16.62 1.54
C SER A 5 2.54 -15.99 2.85
N LEU A 6 1.79 -14.91 2.76
CA LEU A 6 1.27 -14.17 3.92
C LEU A 6 -0.25 -14.03 3.83
N HIS A 7 -0.90 -14.04 4.99
CA HIS A 7 -2.30 -13.67 5.09
C HIS A 7 -2.46 -12.16 4.90
N LEU A 8 -3.68 -11.72 4.60
CA LEU A 8 -3.97 -10.33 4.29
C LEU A 8 -3.43 -9.36 5.34
N LYS A 9 -3.65 -9.63 6.62
CA LYS A 9 -3.18 -8.77 7.71
C LYS A 9 -1.66 -8.57 7.67
N GLU A 10 -0.92 -9.65 7.54
CA GLU A 10 0.55 -9.62 7.48
C GLU A 10 1.05 -8.94 6.21
N PHE A 11 0.38 -9.21 5.09
CA PHE A 11 0.71 -8.59 3.81
C PHE A 11 0.54 -7.07 3.88
N VAL A 12 -0.56 -6.59 4.47
CA VAL A 12 -0.82 -5.17 4.66
C VAL A 12 0.21 -4.54 5.60
N GLU A 13 0.61 -5.26 6.65
CA GLU A 13 1.67 -4.78 7.55
C GLU A 13 2.99 -4.57 6.80
N LYS A 14 3.33 -5.48 5.88
CA LYS A 14 4.53 -5.33 5.04
C LYS A 14 4.42 -4.14 4.09
N LEU A 15 3.26 -3.93 3.50
CA LEU A 15 3.02 -2.77 2.65
C LEU A 15 3.22 -1.46 3.44
N ASN A 16 2.65 -1.38 4.64
CA ASN A 16 2.78 -0.19 5.48
C ASN A 16 4.22 0.03 5.97
N GLU A 17 4.93 -1.05 6.27
CA GLU A 17 6.34 -0.97 6.65
C GLU A 17 7.18 -0.38 5.52
N GLU A 18 7.00 -0.87 4.29
CA GLU A 18 7.73 -0.35 3.13
C GLU A 18 7.32 1.09 2.81
N LEU A 19 6.04 1.45 2.99
CA LEU A 19 5.59 2.82 2.82
C LEU A 19 6.29 3.76 3.80
N SER A 20 6.33 3.41 5.09
CA SER A 20 6.95 4.26 6.10
C SER A 20 8.46 4.42 5.90
N ASN A 21 9.09 3.46 5.23
CA ASN A 21 10.52 3.51 4.92
C ASN A 21 10.82 4.17 3.57
N HIS A 22 9.80 4.46 2.77
CA HIS A 22 10.00 5.08 1.46
C HIS A 22 10.34 6.56 1.62
N PRO A 23 11.43 7.04 0.98
CA PRO A 23 11.87 8.43 1.14
C PRO A 23 10.89 9.46 0.61
N GLU A 24 10.02 9.08 -0.31
CA GLU A 24 9.05 9.99 -0.91
C GLU A 24 7.63 9.80 -0.37
N CYS A 25 7.46 9.02 0.71
CA CYS A 25 6.17 8.79 1.32
C CYS A 25 5.60 10.09 1.90
N LEU A 26 4.39 10.43 1.50
CA LEU A 26 3.70 11.61 2.01
C LEU A 26 3.01 11.29 3.34
N PRO A 27 2.85 12.29 4.23
CA PRO A 27 2.12 12.08 5.48
C PRO A 27 0.68 11.61 5.20
N GLY A 28 0.25 10.57 5.91
CA GLY A 28 -1.09 10.01 5.75
C GLY A 28 -1.21 8.89 4.74
N MET A 29 -0.17 8.60 3.96
CA MET A 29 -0.15 7.43 3.07
C MET A 29 -0.13 6.14 3.89
N ARG A 30 -1.08 5.26 3.63
CA ARG A 30 -1.18 3.97 4.32
C ARG A 30 -2.05 3.00 3.54
N VAL A 31 -1.98 1.73 3.93
CA VAL A 31 -2.82 0.66 3.40
C VAL A 31 -3.70 0.15 4.53
N ILE A 32 -4.98 -0.04 4.26
CA ILE A 32 -5.95 -0.51 5.26
C ILE A 32 -6.76 -1.69 4.74
N ILE A 33 -7.36 -2.42 5.66
CA ILE A 33 -8.29 -3.50 5.35
C ILE A 33 -9.70 -2.97 5.64
N LEU A 34 -10.46 -2.66 4.57
CA LEU A 34 -11.84 -2.16 4.70
C LEU A 34 -12.84 -3.27 4.95
N ARG A 35 -12.60 -4.44 4.34
CA ARG A 35 -13.50 -5.57 4.42
C ARG A 35 -12.75 -6.80 4.88
N PRO A 36 -12.65 -7.03 6.19
CA PRO A 36 -11.90 -8.19 6.70
C PRO A 36 -12.48 -9.53 6.27
N GLU A 37 -13.76 -9.59 5.86
CA GLU A 37 -14.36 -10.78 5.28
C GLU A 37 -13.78 -11.13 3.90
N LEU A 38 -13.22 -10.16 3.19
CA LEU A 38 -12.54 -10.39 1.91
C LEU A 38 -11.05 -10.57 2.19
N LYS A 39 -10.63 -11.81 2.35
CA LYS A 39 -9.28 -12.20 2.81
C LYS A 39 -8.14 -11.85 1.86
N TYR A 40 -8.44 -11.24 0.73
CA TYR A 40 -7.45 -10.90 -0.29
C TYR A 40 -7.57 -9.45 -0.79
N SER A 41 -8.33 -8.63 -0.06
CA SER A 41 -8.63 -7.27 -0.50
C SER A 41 -8.13 -6.24 0.50
N TYR A 42 -7.44 -5.22 0.00
CA TYR A 42 -6.97 -4.09 0.79
C TYR A 42 -7.20 -2.80 0.03
N GLU A 43 -7.22 -1.68 0.75
CA GLU A 43 -7.41 -0.35 0.19
C GLU A 43 -6.18 0.52 0.46
N ILE A 44 -5.85 1.35 -0.52
CA ILE A 44 -4.75 2.31 -0.41
C ILE A 44 -5.34 3.67 -0.01
N CYS A 45 -4.86 4.22 1.10
CA CYS A 45 -5.24 5.57 1.53
C CYS A 45 -4.26 6.58 0.95
N ASP A 46 -4.75 7.40 0.03
CA ASP A 46 -3.97 8.44 -0.64
C ASP A 46 -4.44 9.81 -0.15
N PRO A 47 -3.62 10.52 0.67
CA PRO A 47 -4.01 11.82 1.20
C PRO A 47 -4.16 12.91 0.14
N THR A 48 -3.57 12.71 -1.05
CA THR A 48 -3.67 13.69 -2.14
C THR A 48 -5.04 13.69 -2.82
N ARG A 49 -5.85 12.67 -2.53
CA ARG A 49 -7.20 12.53 -3.09
C ARG A 49 -8.31 12.87 -2.09
N ASP A 50 -7.95 13.49 -0.97
CA ASP A 50 -8.91 13.93 0.03
C ASP A 50 -9.75 15.08 -0.58
N PRO A 51 -11.10 14.98 -0.62
CA PRO A 51 -11.94 16.03 -1.18
C PRO A 51 -11.90 17.34 -0.40
N THR A 52 -11.51 17.31 0.87
CA THR A 52 -11.39 18.51 1.69
C THR A 52 -10.05 19.23 1.51
N LYS A 53 -8.99 18.49 1.18
CA LYS A 53 -7.65 19.02 0.95
C LYS A 53 -6.98 18.26 -0.20
N PRO A 54 -7.43 18.48 -1.44
CA PRO A 54 -6.81 17.78 -2.57
C PRO A 54 -5.37 18.22 -2.77
N GLY A 55 -4.50 17.26 -3.04
CA GLY A 55 -3.11 17.56 -3.38
C GLY A 55 -2.97 18.11 -4.78
N SER A 56 -1.80 18.67 -5.07
CA SER A 56 -1.45 19.11 -6.42
C SER A 56 -1.33 17.89 -7.36
N LEU A 57 -1.32 18.16 -8.67
CA LEU A 57 -1.10 17.10 -9.66
C LEU A 57 0.24 16.39 -9.42
N GLN A 58 1.28 17.16 -9.09
CA GLN A 58 2.60 16.60 -8.80
C GLN A 58 2.57 15.67 -7.59
N GLU A 59 1.86 16.06 -6.54
CA GLU A 59 1.71 15.22 -5.35
C GLU A 59 0.96 13.92 -5.64
N ARG A 60 -0.11 14.00 -6.46
CA ARG A 60 -0.86 12.81 -6.86
C ARG A 60 0.00 11.85 -7.67
N MET A 61 0.79 12.36 -8.61
CA MET A 61 1.69 11.55 -9.42
C MET A 61 2.76 10.89 -8.55
N LYS A 62 3.29 11.63 -7.59
CA LYS A 62 4.27 11.13 -6.63
C LYS A 62 3.68 10.01 -5.77
N ALA A 63 2.47 10.22 -5.25
CA ALA A 63 1.78 9.20 -4.44
C ALA A 63 1.54 7.92 -5.24
N ASP A 64 1.05 8.03 -6.47
CA ASP A 64 0.84 6.87 -7.35
C ASP A 64 2.13 6.11 -7.58
N ARG A 65 3.23 6.81 -7.84
CA ARG A 65 4.54 6.19 -8.04
C ARG A 65 5.00 5.45 -6.78
N VAL A 66 4.89 6.09 -5.62
CA VAL A 66 5.28 5.49 -4.35
C VAL A 66 4.51 4.20 -4.08
N PHE A 67 3.19 4.22 -4.24
CA PHE A 67 2.37 3.03 -4.04
C PHE A 67 2.74 1.91 -5.01
N LYS A 68 2.96 2.23 -6.29
CA LYS A 68 3.37 1.24 -7.28
C LYS A 68 4.71 0.60 -6.93
N GLU A 69 5.69 1.40 -6.51
CA GLU A 69 7.00 0.90 -6.11
C GLU A 69 6.92 0.00 -4.88
N VAL A 70 6.16 0.43 -3.88
CA VAL A 70 5.98 -0.35 -2.64
C VAL A 70 5.29 -1.68 -2.92
N VAL A 71 4.20 -1.65 -3.66
CA VAL A 71 3.45 -2.87 -4.00
C VAL A 71 4.32 -3.84 -4.81
N ALA A 72 5.07 -3.33 -5.79
CA ALA A 72 5.96 -4.16 -6.59
C ALA A 72 7.05 -4.80 -5.72
N LYS A 73 7.66 -4.03 -4.82
CA LYS A 73 8.71 -4.52 -3.94
C LYS A 73 8.20 -5.61 -3.00
N VAL A 74 7.03 -5.41 -2.39
CA VAL A 74 6.43 -6.41 -1.50
C VAL A 74 6.07 -7.67 -2.28
N ASN A 75 5.52 -7.54 -3.49
CA ASN A 75 5.17 -8.68 -4.33
C ASN A 75 6.38 -9.48 -4.80
N GLU A 76 7.57 -8.90 -4.83
CA GLU A 76 8.79 -9.64 -5.14
C GLU A 76 9.18 -10.62 -4.03
N GLN A 77 8.86 -10.28 -2.78
CA GLN A 77 9.27 -11.04 -1.60
C GLN A 77 8.14 -11.88 -1.00
N TYR A 78 6.91 -11.43 -1.15
CA TYR A 78 5.75 -12.03 -0.50
C TYR A 78 4.62 -12.28 -1.48
N GLU A 79 3.83 -13.30 -1.18
CA GLU A 79 2.64 -13.64 -1.94
C GLU A 79 1.42 -13.60 -1.03
N LEU A 80 0.36 -12.93 -1.47
CA LEU A 80 -0.89 -12.88 -0.71
C LEU A 80 -1.66 -14.18 -0.85
N ILE A 81 -1.99 -14.80 0.27
CA ILE A 81 -2.83 -16.00 0.30
C ILE A 81 -4.27 -15.59 -0.01
N ARG A 82 -4.84 -16.17 -1.06
CA ARG A 82 -6.20 -15.87 -1.55
C ARG A 82 -7.15 -17.03 -1.29
N VAL A 83 -7.20 -17.45 -0.05
CA VAL A 83 -8.04 -18.60 0.33
C VAL A 83 -9.10 -18.18 1.34
#